data_d9c8ef5b00eda0ecbc9783e7e8d9cf7b
#
_entry.id   d9c8ef5b00eda0ecbc9783e7e8d9cf7b
#
_cell.length_a   1.000
_cell.length_b   1.000
_cell.length_c   1.000
_cell.angle_alpha   90.00
_cell.angle_beta   90.00
_cell.angle_gamma   90.00
#
_symmetry.space_group_name_H-M   'P 1'
#
loop_
_entity.id
_entity.type
_entity.pdbx_description
1 polymer ?
#
loop_
_entity_poly.entity_id
_entity_poly.type
_entity_poly.pdbx_seq_one_letter_code
_entity_poly.pdbx_strand_id
1 'polypeptide(L)'
;MQTLSGSRKIKAADLRSILEYVPLYRDQIFVISIDGSVVDCGNFSNLATDIAVLRSLNINVVIVHGIGKQLKQLGLLRAIQLTDVYGNNPVDDATLELAREVSASAMQKIQEAFAVLEIKTAATNAIRATEVGIISGVDFLNAGRIDKIDFDTLKQLLGLGIIPIISPIAVNRKGKVFRLNSDELAAETAIALKASKLIYMTETKGLAVENEKAVSIPLDKAEETFELRKNKLDTRIFDKVKFAVKALRSGNTPRAHILDGREFAAILTEVFEKVGSGTMIYADEYQKIRPATESTKVDGTYVTWQNAVD
;
A
#
# COMPACT_ATOMS: atom_id res chain seq x y z
N MET A 1 23.55 -25.62 2.51
CA MET A 1 22.33 -26.41 2.73
C MET A 1 21.88 -26.17 4.17
N GLN A 2 21.13 -25.10 4.43
CA GLN A 2 20.54 -24.86 5.75
C GLN A 2 19.08 -25.30 5.67
N THR A 3 18.75 -26.27 6.49
CA THR A 3 17.43 -26.88 6.64
C THR A 3 16.42 -25.82 7.09
N LEU A 4 15.43 -25.54 6.26
CA LEU A 4 14.20 -24.82 6.62
C LEU A 4 13.39 -25.68 7.61
N SER A 5 13.72 -25.56 8.88
CA SER A 5 12.97 -26.16 10.00
C SER A 5 11.93 -25.15 10.47
N GLY A 6 10.69 -25.35 10.08
CA GLY A 6 9.55 -24.59 10.56
C GLY A 6 8.32 -24.67 9.68
N SER A 7 7.96 -25.87 9.17
CA SER A 7 6.65 -26.03 8.56
C SER A 7 5.56 -25.91 9.63
N ARG A 8 4.99 -24.69 9.81
CA ARG A 8 3.72 -24.54 10.52
C ARG A 8 2.70 -25.40 9.77
N LYS A 9 2.27 -26.51 10.35
CA LYS A 9 1.15 -27.30 9.82
C LYS A 9 -0.08 -26.39 9.82
N ILE A 10 -0.58 -26.04 8.64
CA ILE A 10 -1.85 -25.35 8.48
C ILE A 10 -2.91 -26.24 9.14
N LYS A 11 -3.57 -25.73 10.17
CA LYS A 11 -4.67 -26.45 10.81
C LYS A 11 -5.93 -26.28 9.96
N ALA A 12 -6.76 -27.30 9.88
CA ALA A 12 -8.05 -27.23 9.16
C ALA A 12 -8.96 -26.09 9.69
N ALA A 13 -8.78 -25.68 10.95
CA ALA A 13 -9.45 -24.53 11.54
C ALA A 13 -9.04 -23.22 10.88
N ASP A 14 -7.76 -23.06 10.50
CA ASP A 14 -7.25 -21.83 9.87
C ASP A 14 -7.85 -21.66 8.46
N LEU A 15 -8.05 -22.77 7.72
CA LEU A 15 -8.74 -22.75 6.43
C LEU A 15 -10.22 -22.39 6.55
N ARG A 16 -10.91 -22.86 7.60
CA ARG A 16 -12.32 -22.52 7.82
C ARG A 16 -12.51 -21.03 8.11
N SER A 17 -11.63 -20.45 8.92
CA SER A 17 -11.70 -19.00 9.22
C SER A 17 -11.48 -18.16 7.95
N ILE A 18 -10.55 -18.53 7.07
CA ILE A 18 -10.37 -17.88 5.77
C ILE A 18 -11.65 -17.94 4.94
N LEU A 19 -12.31 -19.11 4.88
CA LEU A 19 -13.53 -19.31 4.10
C LEU A 19 -14.70 -18.44 4.57
N GLU A 20 -14.77 -18.06 5.85
CA GLU A 20 -15.77 -17.12 6.37
C GLU A 20 -15.63 -15.70 5.78
N TYR A 21 -14.39 -15.29 5.45
CA TYR A 21 -14.11 -13.97 4.87
C TYR A 21 -14.20 -13.93 3.34
N VAL A 22 -14.10 -15.08 2.66
CA VAL A 22 -14.13 -15.13 1.18
C VAL A 22 -15.38 -14.47 0.59
N PRO A 23 -16.63 -14.73 1.09
CA PRO A 23 -17.82 -14.07 0.56
C PRO A 23 -17.81 -12.54 0.70
N LEU A 24 -17.11 -12.01 1.71
CA LEU A 24 -17.01 -10.56 1.97
C LEU A 24 -16.07 -9.86 1.00
N TYR A 25 -15.05 -10.56 0.50
CA TYR A 25 -13.98 -9.96 -0.30
C TYR A 25 -13.96 -10.45 -1.76
N ARG A 26 -14.74 -11.46 -2.11
CA ARG A 26 -14.85 -11.95 -3.50
C ARG A 26 -15.24 -10.80 -4.42
N ASP A 27 -14.57 -10.68 -5.55
CA ASP A 27 -14.73 -9.65 -6.57
C ASP A 27 -14.38 -8.21 -6.10
N GLN A 28 -14.01 -8.03 -4.84
CA GLN A 28 -13.56 -6.74 -4.33
C GLN A 28 -12.19 -6.38 -4.89
N ILE A 29 -11.90 -5.08 -4.94
CA ILE A 29 -10.60 -4.56 -5.39
C ILE A 29 -9.79 -4.13 -4.17
N PHE A 30 -8.55 -4.61 -4.09
CA PHE A 30 -7.53 -4.15 -3.15
C PHE A 30 -6.44 -3.42 -3.92
N VAL A 31 -6.10 -2.20 -3.49
CA VAL A 31 -4.92 -1.50 -3.99
C VAL A 31 -3.80 -1.68 -2.97
N ILE A 32 -2.69 -2.25 -3.41
CA ILE A 32 -1.53 -2.55 -2.57
C ILE A 32 -0.36 -1.68 -3.03
N SER A 33 0.02 -0.72 -2.19
CA SER A 33 1.23 0.10 -2.37
C SER A 33 2.41 -0.63 -1.73
N ILE A 34 3.46 -0.88 -2.50
CA ILE A 34 4.65 -1.60 -2.03
C ILE A 34 5.86 -0.66 -2.08
N ASP A 35 6.38 -0.28 -0.92
CA ASP A 35 7.61 0.52 -0.86
C ASP A 35 8.77 -0.16 -1.59
N GLY A 36 9.63 0.63 -2.24
CA GLY A 36 10.82 0.08 -2.90
C GLY A 36 11.71 -0.74 -1.96
N SER A 37 11.76 -0.37 -0.68
CA SER A 37 12.49 -1.12 0.34
C SER A 37 11.92 -2.52 0.59
N VAL A 38 10.61 -2.68 0.45
CA VAL A 38 9.92 -3.98 0.56
C VAL A 38 10.13 -4.82 -0.70
N VAL A 39 10.15 -4.20 -1.89
CA VAL A 39 10.51 -4.91 -3.14
C VAL A 39 11.93 -5.52 -3.07
N ASP A 40 12.84 -4.85 -2.37
CA ASP A 40 14.23 -5.31 -2.19
C ASP A 40 14.47 -6.07 -0.88
N CYS A 41 13.44 -6.43 -0.12
CA CYS A 41 13.63 -7.21 1.10
C CYS A 41 13.58 -8.72 0.83
N GLY A 42 14.21 -9.50 1.75
CA GLY A 42 14.22 -10.97 1.62
C GLY A 42 12.86 -11.64 1.76
N ASN A 43 11.84 -10.92 2.21
CA ASN A 43 10.46 -11.42 2.37
C ASN A 43 9.57 -11.17 1.14
N PHE A 44 10.08 -10.51 0.08
CA PHE A 44 9.24 -10.11 -1.05
C PHE A 44 8.58 -11.30 -1.77
N SER A 45 9.26 -12.44 -1.87
CA SER A 45 8.67 -13.66 -2.46
C SER A 45 7.47 -14.18 -1.65
N ASN A 46 7.53 -14.09 -0.32
CA ASN A 46 6.38 -14.45 0.53
C ASN A 46 5.22 -13.46 0.34
N LEU A 47 5.52 -12.16 0.25
CA LEU A 47 4.52 -11.14 -0.03
C LEU A 47 3.82 -11.39 -1.39
N ALA A 48 4.58 -11.75 -2.43
CA ALA A 48 4.02 -12.14 -3.72
C ALA A 48 3.10 -13.38 -3.58
N THR A 49 3.49 -14.34 -2.75
CA THR A 49 2.66 -15.52 -2.45
C THR A 49 1.38 -15.13 -1.71
N ASP A 50 1.42 -14.22 -0.75
CA ASP A 50 0.22 -13.70 -0.08
C ASP A 50 -0.76 -13.08 -1.10
N ILE A 51 -0.25 -12.28 -2.02
CA ILE A 51 -1.05 -11.67 -3.10
C ILE A 51 -1.60 -12.75 -4.04
N ALA A 52 -0.84 -13.81 -4.31
CA ALA A 52 -1.31 -14.96 -5.09
C ALA A 52 -2.49 -15.66 -4.41
N VAL A 53 -2.44 -15.80 -3.09
CA VAL A 53 -3.58 -16.34 -2.31
C VAL A 53 -4.80 -15.44 -2.45
N LEU A 54 -4.66 -14.10 -2.33
CA LEU A 54 -5.79 -13.19 -2.56
C LEU A 54 -6.40 -13.40 -3.95
N ARG A 55 -5.58 -13.52 -5.00
CA ARG A 55 -6.05 -13.78 -6.35
C ARG A 55 -6.77 -15.12 -6.49
N SER A 56 -6.28 -16.17 -5.83
CA SER A 56 -6.93 -17.51 -5.85
C SER A 56 -8.31 -17.48 -5.17
N LEU A 57 -8.54 -16.55 -4.26
CA LEU A 57 -9.83 -16.30 -3.61
C LEU A 57 -10.73 -15.32 -4.39
N ASN A 58 -10.37 -15.02 -5.64
CA ASN A 58 -11.07 -14.08 -6.53
C ASN A 58 -11.12 -12.62 -5.99
N ILE A 59 -10.10 -12.22 -5.24
CA ILE A 59 -9.92 -10.82 -4.84
C ILE A 59 -9.07 -10.14 -5.92
N ASN A 60 -9.54 -9.03 -6.45
CA ASN A 60 -8.84 -8.27 -7.47
C ASN A 60 -7.76 -7.42 -6.83
N VAL A 61 -6.54 -7.46 -7.38
CA VAL A 61 -5.41 -6.71 -6.82
C VAL A 61 -4.82 -5.77 -7.87
N VAL A 62 -4.55 -4.53 -7.47
CA VAL A 62 -3.74 -3.56 -8.21
C VAL A 62 -2.51 -3.24 -7.37
N ILE A 63 -1.34 -3.31 -7.97
CA ILE A 63 -0.07 -2.99 -7.30
C ILE A 63 0.38 -1.61 -7.73
N VAL A 64 0.75 -0.78 -6.76
CA VAL A 64 1.50 0.47 -6.98
C VAL A 64 2.84 0.32 -6.29
N HIS A 65 3.96 0.56 -6.96
CA HIS A 65 5.25 0.40 -6.32
C HIS A 65 5.98 1.72 -6.08
N GLY A 66 6.71 1.80 -4.98
CA GLY A 66 7.68 2.85 -4.70
C GLY A 66 9.07 2.50 -5.23
N ILE A 67 9.96 3.50 -5.23
CA ILE A 67 11.35 3.37 -5.71
C ILE A 67 12.36 4.09 -4.81
N GLY A 68 11.94 4.63 -3.68
CA GLY A 68 12.77 5.55 -2.88
C GLY A 68 14.09 4.95 -2.40
N LYS A 69 14.11 3.65 -2.04
CA LYS A 69 15.35 2.96 -1.62
C LYS A 69 16.33 2.81 -2.78
N GLN A 70 15.85 2.28 -3.91
CA GLN A 70 16.66 2.04 -5.11
C GLN A 70 17.21 3.36 -5.65
N LEU A 71 16.37 4.41 -5.67
CA LEU A 71 16.78 5.74 -6.13
C LEU A 71 17.91 6.30 -5.27
N LYS A 72 17.79 6.22 -3.93
CA LYS A 72 18.88 6.62 -3.02
C LYS A 72 20.17 5.84 -3.26
N GLN A 73 20.07 4.53 -3.40
CA GLN A 73 21.23 3.67 -3.61
C GLN A 73 21.94 3.98 -4.93
N LEU A 74 21.17 4.15 -6.01
CA LEU A 74 21.74 4.47 -7.32
C LEU A 74 22.33 5.89 -7.37
N GLY A 75 21.67 6.86 -6.73
CA GLY A 75 22.21 8.22 -6.59
C GLY A 75 23.56 8.25 -5.87
N LEU A 76 23.68 7.52 -4.76
CA LEU A 76 24.96 7.37 -4.05
C LEU A 76 26.03 6.66 -4.90
N LEU A 77 25.65 5.58 -5.58
CA LEU A 77 26.59 4.82 -6.44
C LEU A 77 27.14 5.66 -7.59
N ARG A 78 26.32 6.53 -8.16
CA ARG A 78 26.71 7.42 -9.29
C ARG A 78 27.20 8.80 -8.86
N ALA A 79 27.29 9.05 -7.55
CA ALA A 79 27.65 10.36 -6.98
C ALA A 79 26.74 11.50 -7.51
N ILE A 80 25.45 11.23 -7.72
CA ILE A 80 24.44 12.19 -8.13
C ILE A 80 23.68 12.66 -6.89
N GLN A 81 23.65 13.98 -6.67
CA GLN A 81 22.81 14.56 -5.63
C GLN A 81 21.36 14.57 -6.10
N LEU A 82 20.50 13.83 -5.41
CA LEU A 82 19.09 13.78 -5.72
C LEU A 82 18.35 15.01 -5.19
N THR A 83 17.52 15.60 -6.02
CA THR A 83 16.64 16.72 -5.63
C THR A 83 15.35 16.23 -4.99
N ASP A 84 14.93 15.01 -5.30
CA ASP A 84 13.78 14.32 -4.71
C ASP A 84 14.00 12.82 -4.59
N VAL A 85 13.36 12.22 -3.58
CA VAL A 85 13.37 10.76 -3.37
C VAL A 85 11.97 10.17 -3.39
N TYR A 86 11.00 10.89 -2.87
CA TYR A 86 9.65 10.36 -2.58
C TYR A 86 8.54 10.95 -3.45
N GLY A 87 8.84 11.89 -4.33
CA GLY A 87 7.87 12.55 -5.22
C GLY A 87 7.18 13.76 -4.59
N ASN A 88 7.85 14.42 -3.63
CA ASN A 88 7.28 15.55 -2.88
C ASN A 88 7.98 16.89 -3.18
N ASN A 89 9.14 16.87 -3.81
CA ASN A 89 9.99 18.02 -4.04
C ASN A 89 10.22 18.23 -5.55
N PRO A 90 10.83 19.35 -5.95
CA PRO A 90 11.26 19.56 -7.32
C PRO A 90 12.15 18.41 -7.83
N VAL A 91 11.92 17.96 -9.05
CA VAL A 91 12.65 16.85 -9.66
C VAL A 91 13.44 17.35 -10.86
N ASP A 92 14.76 17.42 -10.73
CA ASP A 92 15.65 17.76 -11.83
C ASP A 92 15.81 16.62 -12.84
N ASP A 93 16.42 16.89 -13.99
CA ASP A 93 16.57 15.93 -15.07
C ASP A 93 17.42 14.72 -14.64
N ALA A 94 18.47 14.93 -13.87
CA ALA A 94 19.35 13.87 -13.39
C ALA A 94 18.60 12.92 -12.43
N THR A 95 17.86 13.47 -11.49
CA THR A 95 17.00 12.70 -10.57
C THR A 95 15.91 11.95 -11.33
N LEU A 96 15.27 12.58 -12.34
CA LEU A 96 14.23 11.92 -13.14
C LEU A 96 14.80 10.72 -13.92
N GLU A 97 15.97 10.87 -14.52
CA GLU A 97 16.60 9.79 -15.31
C GLU A 97 16.91 8.58 -14.43
N LEU A 98 17.50 8.81 -13.23
CA LEU A 98 17.72 7.75 -12.27
C LEU A 98 16.39 7.12 -11.80
N ALA A 99 15.35 7.93 -11.57
CA ALA A 99 14.05 7.45 -11.16
C ALA A 99 13.40 6.55 -12.22
N ARG A 100 13.57 6.85 -13.51
CA ARG A 100 13.11 6.02 -14.63
C ARG A 100 13.82 4.66 -14.63
N GLU A 101 15.15 4.65 -14.50
CA GLU A 101 15.96 3.44 -14.50
C GLU A 101 15.58 2.51 -13.35
N VAL A 102 15.55 3.02 -12.12
CA VAL A 102 15.20 2.19 -10.95
C VAL A 102 13.76 1.75 -10.96
N SER A 103 12.85 2.54 -11.54
CA SER A 103 11.45 2.18 -11.68
C SER A 103 11.25 1.00 -12.62
N ALA A 104 11.95 0.99 -13.76
CA ALA A 104 11.93 -0.13 -14.69
C ALA A 104 12.48 -1.42 -14.02
N SER A 105 13.59 -1.31 -13.29
CA SER A 105 14.18 -2.44 -12.56
C SER A 105 13.25 -2.98 -11.47
N ALA A 106 12.60 -2.10 -10.67
CA ALA A 106 11.66 -2.51 -9.64
C ALA A 106 10.43 -3.21 -10.25
N MET A 107 9.90 -2.66 -11.35
CA MET A 107 8.81 -3.27 -12.12
C MET A 107 9.15 -4.69 -12.55
N GLN A 108 10.34 -4.89 -13.13
CA GLN A 108 10.78 -6.20 -13.60
C GLN A 108 10.90 -7.19 -12.44
N LYS A 109 11.51 -6.81 -11.30
CA LYS A 109 11.58 -7.66 -10.11
C LYS A 109 10.21 -8.11 -9.61
N ILE A 110 9.22 -7.21 -9.63
CA ILE A 110 7.85 -7.54 -9.25
C ILE A 110 7.29 -8.58 -10.24
N GLN A 111 7.43 -8.36 -11.54
CA GLN A 111 6.97 -9.28 -12.57
C GLN A 111 7.63 -10.66 -12.45
N GLU A 112 8.93 -10.73 -12.19
CA GLU A 112 9.67 -11.99 -11.97
C GLU A 112 9.09 -12.78 -10.78
N ALA A 113 8.80 -12.11 -9.65
CA ALA A 113 8.23 -12.78 -8.48
C ALA A 113 6.85 -13.39 -8.75
N PHE A 114 6.01 -12.72 -9.54
CA PHE A 114 4.71 -13.25 -9.92
C PHE A 114 4.77 -14.29 -11.05
N ALA A 115 5.75 -14.21 -11.95
CA ALA A 115 5.96 -15.21 -12.99
C ALA A 115 6.26 -16.59 -12.40
N VAL A 116 7.05 -16.67 -11.31
CA VAL A 116 7.31 -17.92 -10.58
C VAL A 116 6.03 -18.56 -10.03
N LEU A 117 5.02 -17.73 -9.74
CA LEU A 117 3.71 -18.16 -9.23
C LEU A 117 2.66 -18.37 -10.34
N GLU A 118 3.08 -18.31 -11.61
CA GLU A 118 2.21 -18.41 -12.80
C GLU A 118 1.09 -17.36 -12.83
N ILE A 119 1.29 -16.22 -12.17
CA ILE A 119 0.33 -15.11 -12.13
C ILE A 119 0.68 -14.09 -13.22
N LYS A 120 -0.33 -13.75 -14.01
CA LYS A 120 -0.21 -12.74 -15.05
C LYS A 120 -0.20 -11.34 -14.44
N THR A 121 0.78 -10.54 -14.85
CA THR A 121 0.90 -9.13 -14.46
C THR A 121 1.07 -8.26 -15.69
N ALA A 122 0.66 -7.00 -15.62
CA ALA A 122 0.86 -6.04 -16.70
C ALA A 122 1.37 -4.71 -16.15
N ALA A 123 2.52 -4.25 -16.66
CA ALA A 123 2.91 -2.86 -16.55
C ALA A 123 1.93 -2.02 -17.38
N THR A 124 1.41 -0.94 -16.81
CA THR A 124 0.38 -0.14 -17.48
C THR A 124 0.69 1.34 -17.44
N ASN A 125 0.32 2.04 -18.51
CA ASN A 125 0.31 3.49 -18.62
C ASN A 125 -1.10 4.10 -18.36
N ALA A 126 -1.93 3.41 -17.61
CA ALA A 126 -3.28 3.88 -17.25
C ALA A 126 -3.27 5.18 -16.43
N ILE A 127 -2.11 5.62 -15.97
CA ILE A 127 -1.94 6.89 -15.25
C ILE A 127 -1.40 7.95 -16.19
N ARG A 128 -2.09 9.08 -16.24
CA ARG A 128 -1.63 10.28 -16.91
C ARG A 128 -1.23 11.32 -15.87
N ALA A 129 -0.07 11.94 -16.08
CA ALA A 129 0.42 13.02 -15.24
C ALA A 129 0.30 14.38 -15.94
N THR A 130 0.36 15.43 -15.15
CA THR A 130 0.63 16.79 -15.60
C THR A 130 1.67 17.42 -14.67
N GLU A 131 2.28 18.52 -15.10
CA GLU A 131 3.27 19.25 -14.30
C GLU A 131 2.64 19.80 -13.01
N VAL A 132 3.42 19.82 -11.94
CA VAL A 132 3.09 20.55 -10.72
C VAL A 132 3.15 22.06 -11.00
N GLY A 133 4.16 22.49 -11.76
CA GLY A 133 4.42 23.89 -12.07
C GLY A 133 5.13 24.62 -10.93
N ILE A 134 4.88 25.94 -10.83
CA ILE A 134 5.49 26.80 -9.82
C ILE A 134 4.55 26.93 -8.62
N ILE A 135 5.03 26.55 -7.42
CA ILE A 135 4.31 26.70 -6.16
C ILE A 135 5.13 27.58 -5.23
N SER A 136 4.54 28.66 -4.73
CA SER A 136 5.21 29.61 -3.81
C SER A 136 6.59 30.08 -4.31
N GLY A 137 6.71 30.30 -5.64
CA GLY A 137 7.96 30.75 -6.27
C GLY A 137 9.00 29.67 -6.55
N VAL A 138 8.71 28.41 -6.22
CA VAL A 138 9.59 27.26 -6.50
C VAL A 138 9.05 26.51 -7.72
N ASP A 139 9.90 26.34 -8.75
CA ASP A 139 9.58 25.49 -9.90
C ASP A 139 9.79 24.01 -9.54
N PHE A 140 8.76 23.21 -9.69
CA PHE A 140 8.80 21.77 -9.41
C PHE A 140 9.38 20.92 -10.55
N LEU A 141 9.76 21.53 -11.67
CA LEU A 141 10.46 20.91 -12.81
C LEU A 141 9.72 19.68 -13.37
N ASN A 142 10.27 18.48 -13.14
CA ASN A 142 9.69 17.22 -13.60
C ASN A 142 8.85 16.49 -12.51
N ALA A 143 8.57 17.14 -11.39
CA ALA A 143 7.58 16.62 -10.47
C ALA A 143 6.19 16.74 -11.10
N GLY A 144 5.43 15.65 -11.02
CA GLY A 144 4.10 15.53 -11.59
C GLY A 144 3.01 15.42 -10.54
N ARG A 145 1.80 15.78 -10.94
CA ARG A 145 0.57 15.45 -10.26
C ARG A 145 -0.30 14.59 -11.17
N ILE A 146 -1.19 13.79 -10.59
CA ILE A 146 -2.09 12.92 -11.34
C ILE A 146 -3.12 13.79 -12.08
N ASP A 147 -3.19 13.65 -13.41
CA ASP A 147 -4.16 14.31 -14.28
C ASP A 147 -5.39 13.40 -14.49
N LYS A 148 -5.15 12.11 -14.78
CA LYS A 148 -6.21 11.15 -15.05
C LYS A 148 -5.76 9.73 -14.72
N ILE A 149 -6.69 8.96 -14.16
CA ILE A 149 -6.57 7.50 -14.02
C ILE A 149 -7.57 6.85 -14.99
N ASP A 150 -7.06 6.01 -15.88
CA ASP A 150 -7.89 5.21 -16.79
C ASP A 150 -8.36 3.94 -16.04
N PHE A 151 -9.41 4.11 -15.24
CA PHE A 151 -9.98 3.03 -14.46
C PHE A 151 -10.64 1.94 -15.32
N ASP A 152 -11.08 2.26 -16.54
CA ASP A 152 -11.66 1.28 -17.45
C ASP A 152 -10.60 0.28 -17.93
N THR A 153 -9.42 0.77 -18.34
CA THR A 153 -8.27 -0.10 -18.67
C THR A 153 -7.88 -0.96 -17.47
N LEU A 154 -7.81 -0.40 -16.25
CA LEU A 154 -7.47 -1.18 -15.06
C LEU A 154 -8.51 -2.27 -14.77
N LYS A 155 -9.81 -1.96 -14.88
CA LYS A 155 -10.89 -2.94 -14.70
C LYS A 155 -10.88 -4.04 -15.75
N GLN A 156 -10.58 -3.72 -17.00
CA GLN A 156 -10.43 -4.72 -18.07
C GLN A 156 -9.30 -5.70 -17.76
N LEU A 157 -8.13 -5.22 -17.32
CA LEU A 157 -7.03 -6.08 -16.91
C LEU A 157 -7.42 -6.99 -15.75
N LEU A 158 -8.08 -6.44 -14.72
CA LEU A 158 -8.58 -7.21 -13.57
C LEU A 158 -9.60 -8.28 -14.01
N GLY A 159 -10.51 -7.95 -14.92
CA GLY A 159 -11.48 -8.88 -15.49
C GLY A 159 -10.85 -10.05 -16.26
N LEU A 160 -9.66 -9.85 -16.83
CA LEU A 160 -8.85 -10.89 -17.46
C LEU A 160 -7.99 -11.69 -16.45
N GLY A 161 -8.11 -11.42 -15.16
CA GLY A 161 -7.29 -12.04 -14.13
C GLY A 161 -5.84 -11.56 -14.08
N ILE A 162 -5.53 -10.42 -14.72
CA ILE A 162 -4.20 -9.83 -14.78
C ILE A 162 -4.06 -8.80 -13.66
N ILE A 163 -2.97 -8.83 -12.91
CA ILE A 163 -2.64 -7.82 -11.90
C ILE A 163 -1.99 -6.62 -12.58
N PRO A 164 -2.63 -5.43 -12.59
CA PRO A 164 -1.98 -4.22 -13.07
C PRO A 164 -0.88 -3.79 -12.10
N ILE A 165 0.29 -3.44 -12.63
CA ILE A 165 1.39 -2.84 -11.86
C ILE A 165 1.57 -1.41 -12.33
N ILE A 166 1.47 -0.46 -11.39
CA ILE A 166 1.53 0.98 -11.62
C ILE A 166 2.84 1.52 -11.07
N SER A 167 3.57 2.19 -11.95
CA SER A 167 4.85 2.86 -11.65
C SER A 167 4.63 4.29 -11.19
N PRO A 168 5.49 4.83 -10.29
CA PRO A 168 5.48 6.25 -9.94
C PRO A 168 6.13 7.15 -11.01
N ILE A 169 6.20 6.69 -12.24
CA ILE A 169 6.64 7.43 -13.43
C ILE A 169 5.47 7.43 -14.40
N ALA A 170 5.02 8.61 -14.81
CA ALA A 170 3.91 8.74 -15.74
C ALA A 170 4.19 9.82 -16.79
N VAL A 171 3.38 9.85 -17.83
CA VAL A 171 3.54 10.77 -18.95
C VAL A 171 2.29 11.66 -19.12
N ASN A 172 2.50 12.84 -19.70
CA ASN A 172 1.39 13.67 -20.15
C ASN A 172 1.00 13.35 -21.62
N ARG A 173 -0.01 14.06 -22.13
CA ARG A 173 -0.48 13.90 -23.52
C ARG A 173 0.56 14.24 -24.59
N LYS A 174 1.63 14.96 -24.22
CA LYS A 174 2.73 15.36 -25.12
C LYS A 174 3.94 14.42 -25.01
N GLY A 175 3.84 13.35 -24.19
CA GLY A 175 4.94 12.41 -23.97
C GLY A 175 5.99 12.88 -22.96
N LYS A 176 5.83 14.06 -22.33
CA LYS A 176 6.75 14.49 -21.26
C LYS A 176 6.55 13.59 -20.03
N VAL A 177 7.68 13.13 -19.46
CA VAL A 177 7.73 12.23 -18.31
C VAL A 177 7.76 13.01 -17.01
N PHE A 178 7.07 12.50 -15.99
CA PHE A 178 7.01 13.08 -14.66
C PHE A 178 7.18 12.02 -13.58
N ARG A 179 7.78 12.44 -12.46
CA ARG A 179 7.86 11.68 -11.21
C ARG A 179 6.63 11.99 -10.35
N LEU A 180 5.95 10.93 -9.88
CA LEU A 180 4.79 11.02 -8.99
C LEU A 180 5.13 10.50 -7.59
N ASN A 181 4.43 10.98 -6.57
CA ASN A 181 4.43 10.34 -5.26
C ASN A 181 3.65 9.02 -5.32
N SER A 182 4.29 7.90 -4.94
CA SER A 182 3.69 6.56 -5.02
C SER A 182 2.55 6.36 -4.02
N ASP A 183 2.60 7.00 -2.86
CA ASP A 183 1.56 6.87 -1.84
C ASP A 183 0.30 7.63 -2.24
N GLU A 184 0.46 8.84 -2.83
CA GLU A 184 -0.65 9.56 -3.45
C GLU A 184 -1.24 8.77 -4.61
N LEU A 185 -0.39 8.22 -5.46
CA LEU A 185 -0.81 7.44 -6.62
C LEU A 185 -1.64 6.21 -6.21
N ALA A 186 -1.25 5.54 -5.12
CA ALA A 186 -2.00 4.41 -4.58
C ALA A 186 -3.37 4.84 -4.03
N ALA A 187 -3.42 5.95 -3.30
CA ALA A 187 -4.67 6.50 -2.77
C ALA A 187 -5.64 6.92 -3.89
N GLU A 188 -5.16 7.66 -4.87
CA GLU A 188 -5.98 8.08 -6.02
C GLU A 188 -6.46 6.88 -6.86
N THR A 189 -5.62 5.86 -7.02
CA THR A 189 -6.01 4.61 -7.69
C THR A 189 -7.10 3.90 -6.90
N ALA A 190 -6.99 3.84 -5.57
CA ALA A 190 -8.00 3.24 -4.72
C ALA A 190 -9.35 4.00 -4.80
N ILE A 191 -9.31 5.32 -4.79
CA ILE A 191 -10.50 6.18 -4.95
C ILE A 191 -11.16 5.93 -6.32
N ALA A 192 -10.38 5.96 -7.40
CA ALA A 192 -10.89 5.79 -8.77
C ALA A 192 -11.53 4.42 -9.01
N LEU A 193 -10.96 3.36 -8.42
CA LEU A 193 -11.45 1.99 -8.53
C LEU A 193 -12.51 1.63 -7.49
N LYS A 194 -12.81 2.51 -6.54
CA LYS A 194 -13.65 2.23 -5.36
C LYS A 194 -13.17 0.99 -4.62
N ALA A 195 -11.87 0.95 -4.35
CA ALA A 195 -11.24 -0.19 -3.71
C ALA A 195 -11.74 -0.37 -2.28
N SER A 196 -12.08 -1.60 -1.90
CA SER A 196 -12.53 -1.90 -0.54
C SER A 196 -11.39 -1.82 0.49
N LYS A 197 -10.14 -1.92 0.03
CA LYS A 197 -8.95 -1.74 0.87
C LYS A 197 -7.83 -1.04 0.11
N LEU A 198 -7.18 -0.10 0.80
CA LEU A 198 -5.88 0.47 0.45
C LEU A 198 -4.84 -0.07 1.44
N ILE A 199 -3.81 -0.77 0.95
CA ILE A 199 -2.81 -1.40 1.81
C ILE A 199 -1.44 -0.83 1.47
N TYR A 200 -0.78 -0.21 2.44
CA TYR A 200 0.60 0.25 2.33
C TYR A 200 1.54 -0.77 2.97
N MET A 201 2.39 -1.40 2.16
CA MET A 201 3.46 -2.30 2.59
C MET A 201 4.75 -1.49 2.76
N THR A 202 5.21 -1.35 3.99
CA THR A 202 6.35 -0.51 4.38
C THR A 202 7.34 -1.27 5.27
N GLU A 203 8.38 -0.61 5.76
CA GLU A 203 9.35 -1.20 6.71
C GLU A 203 8.99 -0.91 8.19
N THR A 204 7.77 -0.45 8.47
CA THR A 204 7.33 -0.15 9.84
C THR A 204 6.18 -1.02 10.27
N LYS A 205 6.14 -1.38 11.55
CA LYS A 205 5.10 -2.23 12.15
C LYS A 205 3.73 -1.53 12.35
N GLY A 206 3.39 -0.57 11.48
CA GLY A 206 2.22 0.28 11.61
C GLY A 206 2.52 1.59 12.33
N LEU A 207 1.48 2.24 12.85
CA LEU A 207 1.58 3.50 13.58
C LEU A 207 1.72 3.23 15.09
N ALA A 208 2.62 3.95 15.73
CA ALA A 208 2.65 4.05 17.19
C ALA A 208 1.89 5.30 17.63
N VAL A 209 0.86 5.14 18.44
CA VAL A 209 0.15 6.21 19.11
C VAL A 209 0.50 6.12 20.58
N GLU A 210 1.06 7.20 21.17
CA GLU A 210 1.47 7.27 22.59
C GLU A 210 2.43 6.15 23.03
N ASN A 211 3.36 5.74 22.14
CA ASN A 211 4.31 4.63 22.29
C ASN A 211 3.68 3.22 22.27
N GLU A 212 2.39 3.09 22.04
CA GLU A 212 1.73 1.81 21.81
C GLU A 212 1.40 1.61 20.33
N LYS A 213 1.46 0.35 19.88
CA LYS A 213 1.08 -0.01 18.50
C LYS A 213 -0.44 0.17 18.36
N ALA A 214 -0.86 1.10 17.53
CA ALA A 214 -2.26 1.27 17.22
C ALA A 214 -2.70 0.21 16.20
N VAL A 215 -3.57 -0.71 16.60
CA VAL A 215 -4.10 -1.78 15.74
C VAL A 215 -5.20 -1.26 14.82
N SER A 216 -6.10 -0.42 15.35
CA SER A 216 -7.18 0.19 14.57
C SER A 216 -7.46 1.61 15.04
N ILE A 217 -7.66 2.52 14.11
CA ILE A 217 -7.85 3.95 14.37
C ILE A 217 -9.05 4.44 13.56
N PRO A 218 -10.08 5.04 14.18
CA PRO A 218 -11.14 5.73 13.43
C PRO A 218 -10.56 6.89 12.62
N LEU A 219 -11.15 7.18 11.47
CA LEU A 219 -10.70 8.22 10.55
C LEU A 219 -10.51 9.58 11.22
N ASP A 220 -11.47 10.01 12.04
CA ASP A 220 -11.41 11.32 12.72
C ASP A 220 -10.23 11.39 13.71
N LYS A 221 -9.96 10.30 14.44
CA LYS A 221 -8.78 10.21 15.32
C LYS A 221 -7.47 10.14 14.55
N ALA A 222 -7.46 9.50 13.39
CA ALA A 222 -6.28 9.47 12.51
C ALA A 222 -5.93 10.87 12.02
N GLU A 223 -6.90 11.69 11.64
CA GLU A 223 -6.71 13.08 11.24
C GLU A 223 -6.17 13.93 12.40
N GLU A 224 -6.79 13.85 13.57
CA GLU A 224 -6.34 14.57 14.76
C GLU A 224 -4.88 14.22 15.12
N THR A 225 -4.58 12.92 15.21
CA THR A 225 -3.23 12.43 15.51
C THR A 225 -2.22 12.88 14.44
N PHE A 226 -2.62 12.90 13.18
CA PHE A 226 -1.80 13.34 12.08
C PHE A 226 -1.44 14.83 12.20
N GLU A 227 -2.41 15.71 12.43
CA GLU A 227 -2.16 17.15 12.60
C GLU A 227 -1.29 17.45 13.82
N LEU A 228 -1.55 16.82 14.97
CA LEU A 228 -0.78 17.00 16.19
C LEU A 228 0.68 16.51 16.10
N ARG A 229 0.96 15.53 15.24
CA ARG A 229 2.28 14.87 15.11
C ARG A 229 3.01 15.18 13.82
N LYS A 230 2.53 16.10 13.03
CA LYS A 230 3.09 16.49 11.72
C LYS A 230 4.61 16.67 11.73
N ASN A 231 5.17 17.26 12.80
CA ASN A 231 6.60 17.52 12.95
C ASN A 231 7.39 16.39 13.64
N LYS A 232 6.72 15.30 14.06
CA LYS A 232 7.34 14.20 14.82
C LYS A 232 7.34 12.88 14.05
N LEU A 233 6.53 12.75 13.02
CA LEU A 233 6.46 11.54 12.21
C LEU A 233 7.56 11.55 11.13
N ASP A 234 8.10 10.36 10.84
CA ASP A 234 8.89 10.15 9.62
C ASP A 234 8.05 10.57 8.41
N THR A 235 8.63 11.34 7.50
CA THR A 235 7.95 11.87 6.31
C THR A 235 7.22 10.78 5.51
N ARG A 236 7.77 9.58 5.44
CA ARG A 236 7.17 8.45 4.71
C ARG A 236 5.89 7.97 5.37
N ILE A 237 5.88 7.86 6.70
CA ILE A 237 4.68 7.47 7.46
C ILE A 237 3.65 8.59 7.39
N PHE A 238 4.10 9.82 7.50
CA PHE A 238 3.25 11.00 7.37
C PHE A 238 2.49 11.00 6.03
N ASP A 239 3.17 10.78 4.91
CA ASP A 239 2.54 10.74 3.59
C ASP A 239 1.50 9.61 3.50
N LYS A 240 1.82 8.42 3.99
CA LYS A 240 0.88 7.28 3.99
C LYS A 240 -0.39 7.59 4.78
N VAL A 241 -0.27 8.18 5.96
CA VAL A 241 -1.44 8.57 6.77
C VAL A 241 -2.23 9.66 6.06
N LYS A 242 -1.58 10.70 5.55
CA LYS A 242 -2.19 11.79 4.78
C LYS A 242 -3.03 11.27 3.61
N PHE A 243 -2.45 10.40 2.81
CA PHE A 243 -3.13 9.88 1.63
C PHE A 243 -4.15 8.78 1.96
N ALA A 244 -3.93 7.99 3.03
CA ALA A 244 -4.96 7.11 3.58
C ALA A 244 -6.21 7.91 4.00
N VAL A 245 -6.04 8.96 4.78
CA VAL A 245 -7.12 9.87 5.20
C VAL A 245 -7.85 10.44 3.98
N LYS A 246 -7.12 10.95 2.97
CA LYS A 246 -7.70 11.43 1.71
C LYS A 246 -8.56 10.36 1.03
N ALA A 247 -8.06 9.12 0.95
CA ALA A 247 -8.80 8.02 0.34
C ALA A 247 -10.08 7.68 1.10
N LEU A 248 -10.02 7.63 2.43
CA LEU A 248 -11.19 7.32 3.26
C LEU A 248 -12.23 8.46 3.21
N ARG A 249 -11.80 9.72 3.24
CA ARG A 249 -12.71 10.89 3.13
C ARG A 249 -13.46 10.96 1.81
N SER A 250 -12.93 10.35 0.75
CA SER A 250 -13.64 10.27 -0.53
C SER A 250 -14.93 9.45 -0.46
N GLY A 251 -15.11 8.63 0.58
CA GLY A 251 -16.23 7.70 0.73
C GLY A 251 -16.16 6.46 -0.18
N ASN A 252 -15.16 6.40 -1.08
CA ASN A 252 -15.02 5.30 -2.03
C ASN A 252 -14.15 4.15 -1.50
N THR A 253 -13.31 4.42 -0.51
CA THR A 253 -12.39 3.44 0.09
C THR A 253 -12.61 3.44 1.61
N PRO A 254 -13.29 2.43 2.18
CA PRO A 254 -13.67 2.45 3.59
C PRO A 254 -12.52 2.17 4.56
N ARG A 255 -11.43 1.54 4.09
CA ARG A 255 -10.33 1.09 4.95
C ARG A 255 -8.97 1.26 4.30
N ALA A 256 -8.01 1.73 5.10
CA ALA A 256 -6.60 1.77 4.75
C ALA A 256 -5.78 1.05 5.81
N HIS A 257 -4.74 0.33 5.38
CA HIS A 257 -3.88 -0.46 6.23
C HIS A 257 -2.41 -0.05 6.03
N ILE A 258 -1.62 -0.02 7.09
CA ILE A 258 -0.18 0.21 7.04
C ILE A 258 0.49 -1.00 7.70
N LEU A 259 1.19 -1.80 6.90
CA LEU A 259 1.73 -3.11 7.28
C LEU A 259 3.25 -3.17 7.08
N ASP A 260 3.93 -3.98 7.90
CA ASP A 260 5.33 -4.28 7.70
C ASP A 260 5.49 -5.39 6.64
N GLY A 261 5.98 -5.01 5.46
CA GLY A 261 6.21 -5.95 4.37
C GLY A 261 7.34 -6.95 4.60
N ARG A 262 8.10 -6.81 5.69
CA ARG A 262 9.15 -7.76 6.09
C ARG A 262 8.60 -8.90 6.95
N GLU A 263 7.39 -8.76 7.48
CA GLU A 263 6.74 -9.80 8.26
C GLU A 263 6.14 -10.88 7.35
N PHE A 264 6.29 -12.13 7.76
CA PHE A 264 5.70 -13.27 7.06
C PHE A 264 4.17 -13.23 7.16
N ALA A 265 3.49 -13.49 6.04
CA ALA A 265 2.03 -13.52 5.94
C ALA A 265 1.31 -12.25 6.42
N ALA A 266 1.97 -11.08 6.36
CA ALA A 266 1.43 -9.83 6.88
C ALA A 266 0.06 -9.46 6.28
N ILE A 267 -0.11 -9.62 4.96
CA ILE A 267 -1.38 -9.33 4.29
C ILE A 267 -2.46 -10.34 4.69
N LEU A 268 -2.14 -11.62 4.71
CA LEU A 268 -3.11 -12.66 5.03
C LEU A 268 -3.59 -12.55 6.48
N THR A 269 -2.66 -12.30 7.41
CA THR A 269 -2.99 -12.03 8.81
C THR A 269 -3.90 -10.81 8.96
N GLU A 270 -3.57 -9.71 8.27
CA GLU A 270 -4.38 -8.49 8.34
C GLU A 270 -5.78 -8.65 7.75
N VAL A 271 -5.91 -9.44 6.68
CA VAL A 271 -7.18 -9.58 5.97
C VAL A 271 -8.07 -10.65 6.60
N PHE A 272 -7.51 -11.76 7.09
CA PHE A 272 -8.24 -12.97 7.46
C PHE A 272 -8.15 -13.34 8.94
N GLU A 273 -7.36 -12.64 9.76
CA GLU A 273 -7.30 -12.88 11.19
C GLU A 273 -8.01 -11.77 11.98
N LYS A 274 -8.48 -12.11 13.19
CA LYS A 274 -9.17 -11.17 14.09
C LYS A 274 -8.23 -10.08 14.62
N VAL A 275 -6.98 -10.45 14.87
CA VAL A 275 -5.93 -9.52 15.31
C VAL A 275 -5.05 -9.23 14.12
N GLY A 276 -5.12 -7.99 13.60
CA GLY A 276 -4.32 -7.56 12.46
C GLY A 276 -2.82 -7.48 12.76
N SER A 277 -2.00 -7.48 11.71
CA SER A 277 -0.53 -7.40 11.80
C SER A 277 -0.01 -5.96 11.87
N GLY A 278 -0.78 -4.99 11.38
CA GLY A 278 -0.40 -3.58 11.24
C GLY A 278 -1.33 -2.60 11.94
N THR A 279 -1.52 -1.45 11.29
CA THR A 279 -2.49 -0.43 11.68
C THR A 279 -3.55 -0.29 10.61
N MET A 280 -4.80 -0.39 10.98
CA MET A 280 -5.95 -0.11 10.12
C MET A 280 -6.54 1.26 10.46
N ILE A 281 -6.76 2.10 9.46
CA ILE A 281 -7.58 3.32 9.54
C ILE A 281 -8.90 3.01 8.86
N TYR A 282 -10.03 3.34 9.50
CA TYR A 282 -11.34 2.99 8.99
C TYR A 282 -12.34 4.15 9.10
N ALA A 283 -13.25 4.21 8.11
CA ALA A 283 -14.33 5.20 8.01
C ALA A 283 -15.72 4.58 8.17
N ASP A 284 -15.83 3.25 8.20
CA ASP A 284 -17.08 2.50 8.34
C ASP A 284 -17.30 1.97 9.77
N GLU A 285 -18.51 1.51 10.06
CA GLU A 285 -18.80 0.84 11.33
C GLU A 285 -18.07 -0.52 11.40
N TYR A 286 -16.87 -0.50 11.99
CA TYR A 286 -15.99 -1.66 12.12
C TYR A 286 -16.64 -2.88 12.77
N GLN A 287 -17.58 -2.66 13.68
CA GLN A 287 -18.24 -3.71 14.47
C GLN A 287 -19.09 -4.67 13.63
N LYS A 288 -19.55 -4.27 12.44
CA LYS A 288 -20.42 -5.14 11.60
C LYS A 288 -19.65 -6.24 10.85
N ILE A 289 -18.33 -6.20 10.79
CA ILE A 289 -17.54 -7.09 9.92
C ILE A 289 -16.65 -8.05 10.69
N ARG A 290 -16.28 -7.76 11.93
CA ARG A 290 -15.58 -8.71 12.80
C ARG A 290 -16.54 -9.22 13.87
N PRO A 291 -16.90 -10.53 13.90
CA PRO A 291 -17.65 -11.08 15.00
C PRO A 291 -16.92 -10.78 16.31
N ALA A 292 -17.62 -10.19 17.26
CA ALA A 292 -17.07 -9.94 18.60
C ALA A 292 -16.64 -11.27 19.21
N THR A 293 -15.36 -11.44 19.45
CA THR A 293 -14.84 -12.57 20.23
C THR A 293 -14.20 -12.05 21.50
N GLU A 294 -14.69 -12.64 22.55
CA GLU A 294 -14.26 -12.67 23.96
C GLU A 294 -12.99 -11.88 24.30
N SER A 295 -13.23 -10.89 25.20
CA SER A 295 -12.31 -10.30 26.18
C SER A 295 -10.84 -10.08 25.79
N THR A 296 -10.53 -8.88 25.35
CA THR A 296 -9.16 -8.36 25.46
C THR A 296 -8.97 -7.83 26.89
N LYS A 297 -8.01 -8.40 27.63
CA LYS A 297 -7.64 -7.95 28.96
C LYS A 297 -6.87 -6.64 28.82
N VAL A 298 -7.44 -5.53 29.23
CA VAL A 298 -6.75 -4.27 29.47
C VAL A 298 -6.82 -4.02 30.96
N ASP A 299 -5.67 -3.87 31.60
CA ASP A 299 -5.53 -3.56 33.05
C ASP A 299 -6.29 -4.46 34.03
N GLY A 300 -6.34 -5.77 33.77
CA GLY A 300 -6.93 -6.73 34.70
C GLY A 300 -8.47 -6.77 34.70
N THR A 301 -9.13 -5.95 33.89
CA THR A 301 -10.58 -5.91 33.77
C THR A 301 -11.00 -6.47 32.40
N TYR A 302 -11.99 -7.35 32.39
CA TYR A 302 -12.57 -7.87 31.13
C TYR A 302 -13.52 -6.81 30.57
N VAL A 303 -13.17 -6.19 29.45
CA VAL A 303 -14.09 -5.35 28.69
C VAL A 303 -14.73 -6.22 27.62
N THR A 304 -15.95 -6.64 27.82
CA THR A 304 -16.78 -7.21 26.77
C THR A 304 -17.43 -6.07 26.01
N TRP A 305 -17.45 -6.15 24.68
CA TRP A 305 -18.04 -5.13 23.79
C TRP A 305 -19.54 -4.90 24.01
N GLN A 306 -20.19 -5.72 24.81
CA GLN A 306 -21.60 -5.54 25.22
C GLN A 306 -21.81 -4.38 26.22
N ASN A 307 -20.75 -3.94 26.91
CA ASN A 307 -20.85 -2.87 27.93
C ASN A 307 -20.44 -1.48 27.40
N ALA A 308 -20.19 -1.35 26.09
CA ALA A 308 -19.80 -0.08 25.47
C ALA A 308 -20.97 0.62 24.74
N VAL A 309 -22.19 0.15 24.91
CA VAL A 309 -23.42 0.65 24.20
C VAL A 309 -24.53 1.03 25.19
N ASP A 310 -24.18 1.34 26.46
CA ASP A 310 -25.09 2.01 27.40
C ASP A 310 -24.57 3.39 27.76
#